data_a17664df07c704c9035b7d7506df8e9b
#
_entry.id   a17664df07c704c9035b7d7506df8e9b
#
_cell.length_a   1.000
_cell.length_b   1.000
_cell.length_c   1.000
_cell.angle_alpha   90.00
_cell.angle_beta   90.00
_cell.angle_gamma   90.00
#
_symmetry.space_group_name_H-M   'P 1'
#
loop_
_entity.id
_entity.type
_entity.pdbx_description
1 polymer ?
#
loop_
_entity_poly.entity_id
_entity_poly.type
_entity_poly.pdbx_seq_one_letter_code
_entity_poly.pdbx_strand_id
1 'polypeptide(L)'
;MAHSSAYGWIGMLGRSQVGKARGFGPRIRGFESYRPSQFFPVPRSDDQNGSSPGSNGGYDRQGLGMAQGDLKILTGTSNPALASAICDHLGCTLLPAKLGTFSDGEIRVEIGANVRGCDIFVVQSTCSPVNYNLMELCLILDALKRASAQRVTAVVPYFGYARQDRKVVPRAPISAKLVSDFLTVAGMNRLLTIDLHAGQIQGFFNLPVDNLFSAPIMTEYFKEFAGNDLCVVSPDAGGVERARAFAKRLGGSLAIIDKRRDAPNQAQAMHVIGDVSGKRCVVIDDMIDTAGTMCQAGTVLLEKGASEVMAAATHPVLSGPAIERLEASPFTQVVTTNTIPLRDNARACSKIKTLSIAGLLAKAIHNIHTESSVSVLFT
;
A
#
# COMPACT_ATOMS: atom_id res chain seq x y z
N MET A 1 1.52 -51.95 -40.45
CA MET A 1 2.86 -52.25 -39.92
C MET A 1 2.98 -51.44 -38.64
N ALA A 2 2.57 -51.97 -37.48
CA ALA A 2 3.32 -52.81 -36.53
C ALA A 2 4.55 -52.08 -35.97
N HIS A 3 4.61 -51.68 -34.73
CA HIS A 3 4.89 -52.30 -33.42
C HIS A 3 4.79 -51.23 -32.33
N SER A 4 3.98 -51.28 -31.33
CA SER A 4 3.92 -52.08 -30.10
C SER A 4 5.24 -52.19 -29.30
N SER A 5 5.27 -51.62 -28.11
CA SER A 5 5.71 -52.32 -26.92
C SER A 5 5.32 -51.58 -25.62
N ALA A 6 4.54 -52.27 -24.83
CA ALA A 6 4.20 -51.98 -23.44
C ALA A 6 5.32 -52.54 -22.52
N TYR A 7 5.59 -51.90 -21.40
CA TYR A 7 6.16 -52.56 -20.20
C TYR A 7 5.36 -52.16 -18.97
N GLY A 8 4.60 -53.19 -18.51
CA GLY A 8 4.07 -53.19 -17.17
C GLY A 8 5.08 -53.70 -16.17
N TRP A 9 4.96 -53.25 -14.91
CA TRP A 9 5.50 -53.91 -13.75
C TRP A 9 4.44 -54.12 -12.70
N ILE A 10 4.31 -55.43 -12.36
CA ILE A 10 3.43 -56.08 -11.39
C ILE A 10 3.96 -55.88 -9.98
N GLY A 11 3.03 -55.79 -9.03
CA GLY A 11 3.27 -55.62 -7.61
C GLY A 11 3.90 -56.78 -6.91
N MET A 12 4.37 -56.50 -5.69
CA MET A 12 4.59 -57.52 -4.65
C MET A 12 4.21 -56.98 -3.28
N LEU A 13 3.19 -57.61 -2.73
CA LEU A 13 2.81 -57.59 -1.33
C LEU A 13 3.89 -58.32 -0.47
N GLY A 14 4.33 -57.71 0.59
CA GLY A 14 5.13 -58.35 1.60
C GLY A 14 4.68 -57.89 3.00
N ARG A 15 4.01 -58.81 3.71
CA ARG A 15 3.61 -58.70 5.13
C ARG A 15 4.76 -58.97 6.07
N SER A 16 4.58 -58.41 7.27
CA SER A 16 5.15 -58.77 8.60
C SER A 16 6.50 -58.12 8.94
N GLN A 17 6.67 -57.48 10.10
CA GLN A 17 6.53 -58.01 11.47
C GLN A 17 6.50 -56.85 12.48
N VAL A 18 5.74 -57.08 13.52
CA VAL A 18 5.69 -56.28 14.74
C VAL A 18 7.01 -56.48 15.52
N GLY A 19 7.75 -55.40 15.68
CA GLY A 19 8.91 -55.36 16.60
C GLY A 19 8.73 -54.22 17.59
N LYS A 20 8.42 -54.58 18.85
CA LYS A 20 8.45 -53.68 19.99
C LYS A 20 9.87 -53.16 20.19
N ALA A 21 10.09 -51.85 20.02
CA ALA A 21 11.29 -51.20 20.51
C ALA A 21 10.90 -50.14 21.55
N ARG A 22 11.56 -50.27 22.68
CA ARG A 22 11.43 -49.53 23.94
C ARG A 22 11.73 -48.06 23.76
N GLY A 23 11.06 -47.23 24.57
CA GLY A 23 11.12 -45.80 24.61
C GLY A 23 12.52 -45.20 24.82
N PHE A 24 12.72 -44.14 24.06
CA PHE A 24 13.59 -43.02 24.40
C PHE A 24 12.80 -41.73 24.15
N GLY A 25 12.20 -41.26 25.23
CA GLY A 25 11.65 -39.92 25.24
C GLY A 25 12.77 -38.90 25.42
N PRO A 26 12.85 -37.81 24.61
CA PRO A 26 13.73 -36.73 24.96
C PRO A 26 13.15 -35.98 26.15
N ARG A 27 13.93 -35.85 27.22
CA ARG A 27 13.65 -34.97 28.35
C ARG A 27 13.56 -33.53 27.84
N ILE A 28 12.37 -32.98 27.84
CA ILE A 28 12.15 -31.53 27.72
C ILE A 28 12.67 -30.94 29.04
N ARG A 29 13.80 -30.25 28.98
CA ARG A 29 14.24 -29.38 30.07
C ARG A 29 13.26 -28.21 30.15
N GLY A 30 12.83 -27.94 31.41
CA GLY A 30 11.79 -26.97 31.70
C GLY A 30 12.07 -25.57 31.15
N PHE A 31 11.01 -24.96 30.66
CA PHE A 31 10.93 -23.54 30.45
C PHE A 31 11.02 -22.85 31.81
N GLU A 32 12.15 -22.24 32.12
CA GLU A 32 12.22 -21.28 33.21
C GLU A 32 11.43 -20.04 32.79
N SER A 33 10.34 -19.81 33.50
CA SER A 33 9.54 -18.59 33.44
C SER A 33 10.42 -17.39 33.76
N TYR A 34 10.59 -16.49 32.79
CA TYR A 34 11.23 -15.20 33.00
C TYR A 34 10.37 -14.37 33.97
N ARG A 35 10.86 -14.23 35.22
CA ARG A 35 10.27 -13.29 36.17
C ARG A 35 10.82 -11.91 35.92
N PRO A 36 9.98 -10.87 35.73
CA PRO A 36 10.43 -9.49 35.74
C PRO A 36 10.58 -9.07 37.22
N SER A 37 11.79 -9.04 37.71
CA SER A 37 12.10 -8.42 38.99
C SER A 37 13.45 -7.74 38.90
N GLN A 38 13.38 -6.40 38.81
CA GLN A 38 14.23 -5.53 39.64
C GLN A 38 13.79 -4.08 39.40
N PHE A 39 12.83 -3.65 40.20
CA PHE A 39 12.65 -2.24 40.49
C PHE A 39 13.90 -1.76 41.27
N PHE A 40 14.61 -0.77 40.73
CA PHE A 40 15.55 0.00 41.50
C PHE A 40 14.77 0.94 42.42
N PRO A 41 15.06 1.00 43.73
CA PRO A 41 14.42 1.94 44.63
C PRO A 41 14.92 3.35 44.37
N VAL A 42 13.97 4.27 44.19
CA VAL A 42 14.20 5.72 44.24
C VAL A 42 14.51 6.08 45.70
N PRO A 43 15.57 6.83 46.02
CA PRO A 43 15.82 7.30 47.39
C PRO A 43 14.78 8.38 47.76
N ARG A 44 14.07 8.16 48.86
CA ARG A 44 13.32 9.21 49.57
C ARG A 44 14.29 10.08 50.32
N SER A 45 14.29 11.39 50.07
CA SER A 45 14.93 12.39 50.93
C SER A 45 13.87 13.00 51.84
N ASP A 46 13.75 12.49 53.04
CA ASP A 46 13.31 13.29 54.18
C ASP A 46 14.59 13.95 54.75
N ASP A 47 14.61 15.28 54.74
CA ASP A 47 15.07 16.03 55.92
C ASP A 47 14.81 17.52 55.72
N GLN A 48 14.37 18.10 56.82
CA GLN A 48 13.90 19.47 57.01
C GLN A 48 15.06 20.40 57.36
N ASN A 49 14.80 21.67 57.11
CA ASN A 49 15.33 22.88 57.76
C ASN A 49 16.63 23.55 57.26
N GLY A 50 16.43 24.80 56.87
CA GLY A 50 17.48 25.81 56.85
C GLY A 50 17.23 26.97 55.89
N SER A 51 16.60 28.04 56.46
CA SER A 51 16.46 29.44 56.00
C SER A 51 17.39 30.00 54.94
N SER A 52 16.80 30.62 53.92
CA SER A 52 16.98 31.84 53.07
C SER A 52 18.33 32.62 53.11
N PRO A 53 18.62 33.54 52.14
CA PRO A 53 17.83 34.05 51.02
C PRO A 53 18.58 34.28 49.67
N GLY A 54 17.84 34.38 48.62
CA GLY A 54 18.07 35.34 47.54
C GLY A 54 18.99 34.93 46.39
N SER A 55 18.40 34.45 45.29
CA SER A 55 18.69 34.96 43.95
C SER A 55 17.59 34.46 42.99
N ASN A 56 16.88 35.40 42.35
CA ASN A 56 15.97 35.20 41.28
C ASN A 56 16.65 34.52 40.09
N GLY A 57 16.41 33.27 39.90
CA GLY A 57 16.70 32.53 38.68
C GLY A 57 15.43 31.74 38.37
N GLY A 58 14.45 32.39 37.72
CA GLY A 58 13.26 31.73 37.20
C GLY A 58 13.72 30.70 36.17
N TYR A 59 13.73 29.41 36.56
CA TYR A 59 13.71 28.33 35.61
C TYR A 59 12.31 28.32 35.00
N ASP A 60 12.21 29.02 33.87
CA ASP A 60 11.04 28.97 33.01
C ASP A 60 10.87 27.50 32.56
N ARG A 61 9.90 26.81 33.15
CA ARG A 61 9.44 25.51 32.69
C ARG A 61 8.57 25.68 31.42
N GLN A 62 9.11 26.37 30.43
CA GLN A 62 8.63 26.23 29.08
C GLN A 62 9.18 24.89 28.60
N GLY A 63 8.26 23.97 28.32
CA GLY A 63 8.57 22.61 27.96
C GLY A 63 9.66 22.56 26.89
N LEU A 64 10.63 21.69 27.09
CA LEU A 64 11.52 21.18 26.05
C LEU A 64 10.67 20.40 25.03
N GLY A 65 9.84 21.11 24.27
CA GLY A 65 9.41 20.67 22.97
C GLY A 65 10.70 20.55 22.16
N MET A 66 11.12 19.35 21.82
CA MET A 66 12.24 19.18 20.89
C MET A 66 11.89 19.98 19.66
N ALA A 67 12.73 20.97 19.30
CA ALA A 67 12.54 21.78 18.12
C ALA A 67 12.35 20.82 16.94
N GLN A 68 11.23 20.96 16.26
CA GLN A 68 10.91 20.13 15.10
C GLN A 68 11.98 20.39 14.04
N GLY A 69 12.66 19.34 13.59
CA GLY A 69 13.71 19.47 12.57
C GLY A 69 13.14 20.01 11.26
N ASP A 70 13.98 20.60 10.42
CA ASP A 70 13.57 21.10 9.10
C ASP A 70 12.89 20.02 8.27
N LEU A 71 11.75 20.37 7.66
CA LEU A 71 11.09 19.53 6.66
C LEU A 71 11.97 19.39 5.42
N LYS A 72 12.23 18.17 4.98
CA LYS A 72 12.92 17.87 3.73
C LYS A 72 12.19 16.77 2.97
N ILE A 73 12.06 16.95 1.66
CA ILE A 73 11.46 15.93 0.76
C ILE A 73 12.58 15.33 -0.09
N LEU A 74 12.69 14.01 -0.07
CA LEU A 74 13.58 13.24 -0.92
C LEU A 74 12.75 12.33 -1.83
N THR A 75 13.15 12.17 -3.08
CA THR A 75 12.51 11.23 -4.00
C THR A 75 13.45 10.07 -4.32
N GLY A 76 12.89 8.86 -4.42
CA GLY A 76 13.53 7.79 -5.18
C GLY A 76 13.25 7.96 -6.68
N THR A 77 13.60 6.93 -7.45
CA THR A 77 13.52 6.99 -8.92
C THR A 77 12.16 6.59 -9.49
N SER A 78 11.25 6.03 -8.67
CA SER A 78 9.98 5.49 -9.19
C SER A 78 8.98 6.55 -9.67
N ASN A 79 8.90 7.73 -9.02
CA ASN A 79 7.93 8.77 -9.37
C ASN A 79 8.42 10.19 -9.02
N PRO A 80 9.51 10.68 -9.63
CA PRO A 80 10.06 12.01 -9.33
C PRO A 80 9.07 13.15 -9.63
N ALA A 81 8.23 12.99 -10.65
CA ALA A 81 7.23 13.99 -11.03
C ALA A 81 6.20 14.23 -9.91
N LEU A 82 5.75 13.16 -9.23
CA LEU A 82 4.86 13.29 -8.07
C LEU A 82 5.56 14.00 -6.91
N ALA A 83 6.83 13.64 -6.63
CA ALA A 83 7.60 14.28 -5.57
C ALA A 83 7.83 15.77 -5.82
N SER A 84 8.12 16.16 -7.08
CA SER A 84 8.21 17.57 -7.47
C SER A 84 6.89 18.30 -7.25
N ALA A 85 5.77 17.72 -7.70
CA ALA A 85 4.45 18.31 -7.50
C ALA A 85 4.08 18.44 -6.00
N ILE A 86 4.52 17.52 -5.15
CA ILE A 86 4.37 17.64 -3.68
C ILE A 86 5.16 18.85 -3.18
N CYS A 87 6.41 19.02 -3.62
CA CYS A 87 7.24 20.16 -3.25
C CYS A 87 6.61 21.50 -3.68
N ASP A 88 6.02 21.56 -4.89
CA ASP A 88 5.31 22.74 -5.38
C ASP A 88 4.17 23.14 -4.43
N HIS A 89 3.38 22.16 -3.95
CA HIS A 89 2.32 22.41 -2.98
C HIS A 89 2.82 22.83 -1.59
N LEU A 90 4.03 22.37 -1.19
CA LEU A 90 4.62 22.70 0.10
C LEU A 90 5.50 23.97 0.08
N GLY A 91 5.77 24.53 -1.10
CA GLY A 91 6.67 25.66 -1.27
C GLY A 91 8.14 25.31 -0.94
N CYS A 92 8.57 24.08 -1.18
CA CYS A 92 9.92 23.61 -0.89
C CYS A 92 10.60 23.00 -2.14
N THR A 93 11.86 22.59 -2.00
CA THR A 93 12.61 21.93 -3.06
C THR A 93 13.01 20.52 -2.66
N LEU A 94 13.20 19.64 -3.65
CA LEU A 94 13.69 18.29 -3.41
C LEU A 94 15.12 18.33 -2.82
N LEU A 95 15.34 17.48 -1.82
CA LEU A 95 16.66 17.21 -1.28
C LEU A 95 17.54 16.57 -2.37
N PRO A 96 18.74 17.09 -2.67
CA PRO A 96 19.59 16.49 -3.68
C PRO A 96 20.09 15.11 -3.22
N ALA A 97 20.00 14.13 -4.12
CA ALA A 97 20.56 12.78 -3.94
C ALA A 97 21.07 12.27 -5.29
N LYS A 98 22.11 11.46 -5.26
CA LYS A 98 22.59 10.71 -6.43
C LYS A 98 22.09 9.27 -6.29
N LEU A 99 21.15 8.90 -7.13
CA LEU A 99 20.57 7.57 -7.21
C LEU A 99 20.94 6.94 -8.55
N GLY A 100 21.24 5.66 -8.56
CA GLY A 100 21.62 4.95 -9.77
C GLY A 100 22.01 3.51 -9.48
N THR A 101 22.63 2.87 -10.46
CA THR A 101 23.13 1.50 -10.34
C THR A 101 24.62 1.43 -10.68
N PHE A 102 25.32 0.53 -10.00
CA PHE A 102 26.64 0.09 -10.41
C PHE A 102 26.55 -0.82 -11.66
N SER A 103 27.69 -1.13 -12.25
CA SER A 103 27.76 -1.94 -13.49
C SER A 103 27.25 -3.37 -13.31
N ASP A 104 27.27 -3.88 -12.09
CA ASP A 104 26.77 -5.21 -11.69
C ASP A 104 25.27 -5.20 -11.35
N GLY A 105 24.62 -4.02 -11.37
CA GLY A 105 23.20 -3.85 -11.08
C GLY A 105 22.87 -3.51 -9.62
N GLU A 106 23.85 -3.44 -8.73
CA GLU A 106 23.62 -2.97 -7.36
C GLU A 106 23.21 -1.49 -7.34
N ILE A 107 22.31 -1.14 -6.42
CA ILE A 107 21.78 0.22 -6.31
C ILE A 107 22.77 1.10 -5.53
N ARG A 108 23.09 2.26 -6.11
CA ARG A 108 23.88 3.30 -5.47
C ARG A 108 22.97 4.41 -4.91
N VAL A 109 23.17 4.76 -3.64
CA VAL A 109 22.49 5.88 -2.98
C VAL A 109 23.55 6.79 -2.34
N GLU A 110 23.49 8.10 -2.61
CA GLU A 110 24.32 9.12 -1.98
C GLU A 110 23.45 10.34 -1.68
N ILE A 111 23.28 10.65 -0.40
CA ILE A 111 22.52 11.83 0.05
C ILE A 111 23.39 13.08 -0.12
N GLY A 112 22.93 14.03 -0.94
CA GLY A 112 23.73 15.18 -1.38
C GLY A 112 23.72 16.40 -0.44
N ALA A 113 23.08 16.31 0.74
CA ALA A 113 23.02 17.42 1.70
C ALA A 113 23.01 16.91 3.15
N ASN A 114 23.27 17.83 4.10
CA ASN A 114 23.16 17.51 5.51
C ASN A 114 21.69 17.31 5.92
N VAL A 115 21.42 16.16 6.54
CA VAL A 115 20.06 15.74 6.98
C VAL A 115 19.99 15.52 8.50
N ARG A 116 21.08 15.79 9.23
CA ARG A 116 21.13 15.61 10.69
C ARG A 116 20.05 16.45 11.36
N GLY A 117 19.23 15.79 12.18
CA GLY A 117 18.15 16.45 12.91
C GLY A 117 16.96 16.90 12.06
N CYS A 118 16.92 16.59 10.74
CA CYS A 118 15.80 16.94 9.88
C CYS A 118 14.66 15.91 9.96
N ASP A 119 13.45 16.35 9.65
CA ASP A 119 12.26 15.53 9.42
C ASP A 119 12.15 15.24 7.91
N ILE A 120 12.42 14.01 7.53
CA ILE A 120 12.59 13.60 6.13
C ILE A 120 11.40 12.79 5.64
N PHE A 121 10.84 13.17 4.50
CA PHE A 121 9.81 12.42 3.79
C PHE A 121 10.39 11.86 2.49
N VAL A 122 10.44 10.54 2.37
CA VAL A 122 10.97 9.83 1.19
C VAL A 122 9.83 9.39 0.31
N VAL A 123 9.67 10.01 -0.85
CA VAL A 123 8.61 9.68 -1.81
C VAL A 123 9.09 8.59 -2.77
N GLN A 124 8.54 7.38 -2.66
CA GLN A 124 8.89 6.23 -3.50
C GLN A 124 7.73 5.24 -3.59
N SER A 125 7.09 5.12 -4.74
CA SER A 125 6.16 4.02 -5.01
C SER A 125 6.91 2.72 -5.25
N THR A 126 6.49 1.62 -4.61
CA THR A 126 7.10 0.31 -4.83
C THR A 126 6.41 -0.44 -5.99
N CYS A 127 6.19 0.29 -7.10
CA CYS A 127 5.66 -0.21 -8.36
C CYS A 127 6.75 -0.88 -9.23
N SER A 128 6.39 -1.33 -10.42
CA SER A 128 7.36 -1.94 -11.35
C SER A 128 8.43 -0.94 -11.81
N PRO A 129 9.71 -1.36 -11.77
CA PRO A 129 10.29 -2.65 -11.34
C PRO A 129 10.29 -2.81 -9.81
N VAL A 130 9.38 -3.66 -9.30
CA VAL A 130 8.99 -3.71 -7.88
C VAL A 130 10.18 -3.96 -6.95
N ASN A 131 11.01 -4.94 -7.26
CA ASN A 131 12.14 -5.33 -6.41
C ASN A 131 13.21 -4.23 -6.37
N TYR A 132 13.46 -3.56 -7.50
CA TYR A 132 14.38 -2.45 -7.58
C TYR A 132 13.89 -1.28 -6.72
N ASN A 133 12.66 -0.83 -6.92
CA ASN A 133 12.08 0.31 -6.20
C ASN A 133 11.97 0.04 -4.69
N LEU A 134 11.69 -1.20 -4.29
CA LEU A 134 11.68 -1.59 -2.88
C LEU A 134 13.09 -1.55 -2.28
N MET A 135 14.08 -2.14 -2.96
CA MET A 135 15.47 -2.14 -2.47
C MET A 135 16.04 -0.72 -2.44
N GLU A 136 15.77 0.11 -3.45
CA GLU A 136 16.17 1.51 -3.47
C GLU A 136 15.60 2.26 -2.25
N LEU A 137 14.31 2.07 -1.94
CA LEU A 137 13.70 2.66 -0.76
C LEU A 137 14.41 2.21 0.53
N CYS A 138 14.68 0.91 0.69
CA CYS A 138 15.40 0.41 1.87
C CYS A 138 16.78 1.04 2.02
N LEU A 139 17.54 1.18 0.93
CA LEU A 139 18.88 1.79 0.95
C LEU A 139 18.81 3.30 1.27
N ILE A 140 17.81 4.02 0.74
CA ILE A 140 17.59 5.43 1.09
C ILE A 140 17.29 5.57 2.58
N LEU A 141 16.40 4.73 3.13
CA LEU A 141 16.05 4.75 4.55
C LEU A 141 17.27 4.49 5.44
N ASP A 142 18.10 3.48 5.11
CA ASP A 142 19.33 3.16 5.85
C ASP A 142 20.35 4.31 5.79
N ALA A 143 20.53 4.93 4.61
CA ALA A 143 21.42 6.07 4.44
C ALA A 143 20.99 7.27 5.32
N LEU A 144 19.69 7.60 5.35
CA LEU A 144 19.15 8.67 6.18
C LEU A 144 19.29 8.39 7.68
N LYS A 145 19.02 7.15 8.10
CA LYS A 145 19.23 6.69 9.48
C LYS A 145 20.68 6.84 9.90
N ARG A 146 21.64 6.41 9.06
CA ARG A 146 23.09 6.56 9.33
C ARG A 146 23.57 8.00 9.30
N ALA A 147 22.90 8.86 8.52
CA ALA A 147 23.16 10.30 8.49
C ALA A 147 22.50 11.07 9.64
N SER A 148 21.88 10.37 10.59
CA SER A 148 21.24 10.94 11.80
C SER A 148 20.08 11.88 11.49
N ALA A 149 19.25 11.57 10.49
CA ALA A 149 17.93 12.19 10.34
C ALA A 149 17.13 11.98 11.64
N GLN A 150 16.37 12.98 12.05
CA GLN A 150 15.59 12.92 13.30
C GLN A 150 14.39 11.97 13.16
N ARG A 151 13.66 12.07 12.05
CA ARG A 151 12.52 11.24 11.71
C ARG A 151 12.53 10.98 10.21
N VAL A 152 12.23 9.76 9.81
CA VAL A 152 12.12 9.39 8.40
C VAL A 152 10.73 8.77 8.15
N THR A 153 9.91 9.47 7.37
CA THR A 153 8.61 8.99 6.91
C THR A 153 8.74 8.47 5.48
N ALA A 154 8.45 7.19 5.26
CA ALA A 154 8.32 6.66 3.92
C ALA A 154 6.94 7.03 3.36
N VAL A 155 6.92 7.82 2.30
CA VAL A 155 5.73 8.16 1.51
C VAL A 155 5.68 7.19 0.33
N VAL A 156 4.87 6.15 0.47
CA VAL A 156 4.76 5.05 -0.49
C VAL A 156 3.36 5.08 -1.10
N PRO A 157 3.12 5.91 -2.15
CA PRO A 157 1.78 6.08 -2.73
C PRO A 157 1.18 4.77 -3.22
N TYR A 158 2.00 3.86 -3.77
CA TYR A 158 1.63 2.48 -4.08
C TYR A 158 2.53 1.51 -3.33
N PHE A 159 1.93 0.69 -2.47
CA PHE A 159 2.61 -0.33 -1.68
C PHE A 159 2.60 -1.67 -2.42
N GLY A 160 3.72 -2.02 -3.04
CA GLY A 160 3.90 -3.29 -3.72
C GLY A 160 3.81 -4.49 -2.76
N TYR A 161 3.51 -5.68 -3.29
CA TYR A 161 3.26 -6.91 -2.52
C TYR A 161 2.01 -6.89 -1.63
N ALA A 162 1.22 -5.82 -1.60
CA ALA A 162 0.01 -5.70 -0.77
C ALA A 162 -1.02 -6.81 -1.03
N ARG A 163 -1.06 -7.38 -2.23
CA ARG A 163 -1.96 -8.50 -2.60
C ARG A 163 -1.60 -9.83 -1.93
N GLN A 164 -0.43 -9.92 -1.29
CA GLN A 164 0.05 -11.10 -0.57
C GLN A 164 0.02 -10.85 0.94
N ASP A 165 -1.16 -10.45 1.44
CA ASP A 165 -1.43 -10.09 2.83
C ASP A 165 -1.77 -11.30 3.72
N ARG A 166 -2.03 -12.45 3.11
CA ARG A 166 -2.40 -13.70 3.78
C ARG A 166 -1.93 -14.91 2.98
N LYS A 167 -1.89 -16.07 3.62
CA LYS A 167 -1.60 -17.35 2.95
C LYS A 167 -2.87 -17.83 2.23
N VAL A 168 -2.86 -17.76 0.91
CA VAL A 168 -3.95 -18.28 0.06
C VAL A 168 -3.80 -19.78 -0.17
N VAL A 169 -2.56 -20.28 -0.16
CA VAL A 169 -2.23 -21.69 -0.30
C VAL A 169 -1.23 -22.11 0.78
N PRO A 170 -1.17 -23.41 1.14
CA PRO A 170 -0.18 -23.92 2.07
C PRO A 170 1.24 -23.57 1.64
N ARG A 171 2.12 -23.26 2.59
CA ARG A 171 3.56 -22.93 2.38
C ARG A 171 3.82 -21.65 1.56
N ALA A 172 2.82 -20.81 1.32
CA ALA A 172 3.01 -19.49 0.74
C ALA A 172 3.54 -18.50 1.79
N PRO A 173 4.32 -17.48 1.38
CA PRO A 173 4.72 -16.39 2.26
C PRO A 173 3.55 -15.44 2.52
N ILE A 174 3.73 -14.54 3.48
CA ILE A 174 2.94 -13.30 3.63
C ILE A 174 3.88 -12.17 3.24
N SER A 175 3.99 -11.89 1.93
CA SER A 175 5.03 -11.00 1.41
C SER A 175 4.82 -9.55 1.86
N ALA A 176 3.58 -9.12 2.06
CA ALA A 176 3.28 -7.80 2.61
C ALA A 176 3.87 -7.61 4.01
N LYS A 177 3.84 -8.66 4.86
CA LYS A 177 4.50 -8.64 6.18
C LYS A 177 6.01 -8.56 6.06
N LEU A 178 6.62 -9.35 5.18
CA LEU A 178 8.06 -9.32 4.96
C LEU A 178 8.54 -7.93 4.49
N VAL A 179 7.80 -7.30 3.57
CA VAL A 179 8.10 -5.94 3.10
C VAL A 179 8.00 -4.93 4.24
N SER A 180 6.97 -5.04 5.09
CA SER A 180 6.82 -4.16 6.26
C SER A 180 8.02 -4.28 7.23
N ASP A 181 8.53 -5.50 7.42
CA ASP A 181 9.70 -5.74 8.26
C ASP A 181 10.97 -5.15 7.64
N PHE A 182 11.18 -5.28 6.32
CA PHE A 182 12.33 -4.69 5.62
C PHE A 182 12.36 -3.18 5.79
N LEU A 183 11.24 -2.49 5.55
CA LEU A 183 11.15 -1.04 5.70
C LEU A 183 11.39 -0.59 7.15
N THR A 184 10.86 -1.34 8.12
CA THR A 184 11.06 -1.06 9.55
C THR A 184 12.53 -1.21 9.95
N VAL A 185 13.19 -2.30 9.56
CA VAL A 185 14.60 -2.55 9.85
C VAL A 185 15.50 -1.53 9.16
N ALA A 186 15.17 -1.15 7.92
CA ALA A 186 15.90 -0.12 7.17
C ALA A 186 15.89 1.25 7.85
N GLY A 187 14.95 1.52 8.75
CA GLY A 187 14.98 2.75 9.57
C GLY A 187 13.81 3.70 9.39
N MET A 188 12.73 3.23 8.76
CA MET A 188 11.48 4.00 8.69
C MET A 188 10.87 4.20 10.08
N ASN A 189 10.40 5.43 10.36
CA ASN A 189 9.68 5.76 11.59
C ASN A 189 8.16 5.82 11.41
N ARG A 190 7.69 6.07 10.18
CA ARG A 190 6.27 6.17 9.81
C ARG A 190 6.07 5.79 8.35
N LEU A 191 4.94 5.18 8.04
CA LEU A 191 4.49 4.95 6.67
C LEU A 191 3.32 5.90 6.36
N LEU A 192 3.40 6.60 5.22
CA LEU A 192 2.29 7.30 4.59
C LEU A 192 2.01 6.64 3.25
N THR A 193 0.79 6.16 3.04
CA THR A 193 0.40 5.42 1.82
C THR A 193 -1.03 5.76 1.42
N ILE A 194 -1.46 5.29 0.24
CA ILE A 194 -2.82 5.51 -0.28
C ILE A 194 -3.44 4.17 -0.64
N ASP A 195 -4.69 3.96 -0.24
CA ASP A 195 -5.56 2.83 -0.62
C ASP A 195 -4.85 1.47 -0.59
N LEU A 196 -4.32 1.07 0.57
CA LEU A 196 -3.79 -0.28 0.74
C LEU A 196 -4.81 -1.32 0.26
N HIS A 197 -4.34 -2.31 -0.50
CA HIS A 197 -5.18 -3.39 -1.02
C HIS A 197 -6.01 -4.06 0.08
N ALA A 198 -5.44 -4.20 1.26
CA ALA A 198 -6.10 -4.73 2.44
C ALA A 198 -5.77 -3.85 3.65
N GLY A 199 -6.79 -3.27 4.29
CA GLY A 199 -6.62 -2.32 5.40
C GLY A 199 -5.88 -2.91 6.60
N GLN A 200 -5.97 -4.23 6.82
CA GLN A 200 -5.25 -4.95 7.88
C GLN A 200 -3.74 -4.95 7.73
N ILE A 201 -3.17 -4.62 6.56
CA ILE A 201 -1.72 -4.47 6.36
C ILE A 201 -1.13 -3.42 7.32
N GLN A 202 -1.91 -2.42 7.72
CA GLN A 202 -1.51 -1.45 8.74
C GLN A 202 -1.06 -2.14 10.05
N GLY A 203 -1.69 -3.25 10.41
CA GLY A 203 -1.33 -4.05 11.58
C GLY A 203 -0.05 -4.89 11.42
N PHE A 204 0.59 -4.90 10.25
CA PHE A 204 1.88 -5.57 10.04
C PHE A 204 3.06 -4.72 10.50
N PHE A 205 2.83 -3.44 10.74
CA PHE A 205 3.83 -2.48 11.19
C PHE A 205 3.72 -2.25 12.70
N ASN A 206 4.87 -2.20 13.38
CA ASN A 206 4.98 -1.77 14.79
C ASN A 206 5.31 -0.27 14.90
N LEU A 207 4.88 0.52 13.93
CA LEU A 207 5.08 1.96 13.83
C LEU A 207 3.83 2.60 13.21
N PRO A 208 3.67 3.93 13.32
CA PRO A 208 2.51 4.63 12.77
C PRO A 208 2.37 4.43 11.25
N VAL A 209 1.14 4.17 10.82
CA VAL A 209 0.76 4.05 9.39
C VAL A 209 -0.44 4.95 9.13
N ASP A 210 -0.27 5.87 8.19
CA ASP A 210 -1.34 6.69 7.66
C ASP A 210 -1.71 6.16 6.26
N ASN A 211 -2.83 5.42 6.19
CA ASN A 211 -3.38 4.91 4.94
C ASN A 211 -4.47 5.86 4.46
N LEU A 212 -4.14 6.83 3.63
CA LEU A 212 -5.10 7.76 3.04
C LEU A 212 -5.96 7.10 1.97
N PHE A 213 -7.03 7.77 1.57
CA PHE A 213 -7.91 7.32 0.50
C PHE A 213 -7.91 8.32 -0.67
N SER A 214 -7.90 7.80 -1.89
CA SER A 214 -8.08 8.60 -3.12
C SER A 214 -9.55 9.04 -3.31
N ALA A 215 -10.46 8.44 -2.54
CA ALA A 215 -11.89 8.65 -2.65
C ALA A 215 -12.33 10.13 -2.72
N PRO A 216 -11.79 11.08 -1.93
CA PRO A 216 -12.16 12.49 -2.05
C PRO A 216 -11.84 13.07 -3.44
N ILE A 217 -10.67 12.75 -4.00
CA ILE A 217 -10.21 13.22 -5.32
C ILE A 217 -11.06 12.59 -6.44
N MET A 218 -11.30 11.27 -6.34
CA MET A 218 -12.13 10.55 -7.29
C MET A 218 -13.58 11.03 -7.25
N THR A 219 -14.15 11.22 -6.04
CA THR A 219 -15.52 11.72 -5.87
C THR A 219 -15.67 13.11 -6.47
N GLU A 220 -14.71 14.01 -6.26
CA GLU A 220 -14.74 15.34 -6.84
C GLU A 220 -14.81 15.29 -8.38
N TYR A 221 -13.99 14.42 -8.99
CA TYR A 221 -14.01 14.20 -10.43
C TYR A 221 -15.36 13.69 -10.94
N PHE A 222 -15.94 12.71 -10.23
CA PHE A 222 -17.21 12.10 -10.64
C PHE A 222 -18.46 12.89 -10.23
N LYS A 223 -18.34 14.05 -9.58
CA LYS A 223 -19.49 14.90 -9.23
C LYS A 223 -20.30 15.35 -10.45
N GLU A 224 -19.66 15.54 -11.58
CA GLU A 224 -20.35 15.89 -12.84
C GLU A 224 -21.30 14.80 -13.35
N PHE A 225 -21.09 13.54 -12.92
CA PHE A 225 -21.91 12.37 -13.23
C PHE A 225 -22.87 12.01 -12.11
N ALA A 226 -22.87 12.77 -10.99
CA ALA A 226 -23.67 12.45 -9.80
C ALA A 226 -25.17 12.52 -10.09
N GLY A 227 -25.94 11.64 -9.44
CA GLY A 227 -27.39 11.61 -9.56
C GLY A 227 -27.98 10.20 -9.56
N ASN A 228 -29.30 10.11 -9.72
CA ASN A 228 -30.04 8.85 -9.62
C ASN A 228 -29.76 7.87 -10.78
N ASP A 229 -29.26 8.35 -11.91
CA ASP A 229 -28.85 7.56 -13.07
C ASP A 229 -27.41 7.06 -12.99
N LEU A 230 -26.68 7.38 -11.91
CA LEU A 230 -25.36 6.83 -11.62
C LEU A 230 -25.48 5.53 -10.84
N CYS A 231 -24.78 4.49 -11.30
CA CYS A 231 -24.57 3.25 -10.57
C CYS A 231 -23.09 2.98 -10.35
N VAL A 232 -22.66 2.90 -9.09
CA VAL A 232 -21.30 2.48 -8.76
C VAL A 232 -21.26 0.97 -8.64
N VAL A 233 -20.29 0.35 -9.31
CA VAL A 233 -20.21 -1.11 -9.42
C VAL A 233 -18.93 -1.61 -8.77
N SER A 234 -19.09 -2.58 -7.85
CA SER A 234 -17.95 -3.36 -7.34
C SER A 234 -17.65 -4.52 -8.30
N PRO A 235 -16.41 -4.70 -8.79
CA PRO A 235 -16.04 -5.78 -9.69
C PRO A 235 -15.99 -7.16 -9.00
N ASP A 236 -16.07 -7.20 -7.67
CA ASP A 236 -16.11 -8.42 -6.85
C ASP A 236 -16.63 -8.13 -5.43
N ALA A 237 -16.74 -9.19 -4.61
CA ALA A 237 -17.22 -9.07 -3.23
C ALA A 237 -16.26 -8.29 -2.30
N GLY A 238 -14.95 -8.26 -2.61
CA GLY A 238 -13.93 -7.59 -1.78
C GLY A 238 -14.01 -6.07 -1.86
N GLY A 239 -14.42 -5.51 -3.01
CA GLY A 239 -14.52 -4.07 -3.24
C GLY A 239 -15.85 -3.43 -2.82
N VAL A 240 -16.81 -4.19 -2.31
CA VAL A 240 -18.19 -3.71 -2.04
C VAL A 240 -18.23 -2.55 -1.08
N GLU A 241 -17.44 -2.56 -0.02
CA GLU A 241 -17.41 -1.47 0.97
C GLU A 241 -16.95 -0.16 0.34
N ARG A 242 -15.87 -0.21 -0.46
CA ARG A 242 -15.36 0.93 -1.23
C ARG A 242 -16.42 1.46 -2.20
N ALA A 243 -17.03 0.59 -3.00
CA ALA A 243 -18.07 0.97 -3.96
C ALA A 243 -19.29 1.59 -3.27
N ARG A 244 -19.71 1.06 -2.12
CA ARG A 244 -20.81 1.60 -1.33
C ARG A 244 -20.51 3.00 -0.80
N ALA A 245 -19.31 3.22 -0.26
CA ALA A 245 -18.89 4.52 0.24
C ALA A 245 -18.87 5.56 -0.89
N PHE A 246 -18.43 5.15 -2.07
CA PHE A 246 -18.39 6.00 -3.25
C PHE A 246 -19.81 6.32 -3.78
N ALA A 247 -20.68 5.32 -3.91
CA ALA A 247 -22.07 5.50 -4.29
C ALA A 247 -22.80 6.47 -3.36
N LYS A 248 -22.61 6.31 -2.04
CA LYS A 248 -23.21 7.21 -1.05
C LYS A 248 -22.78 8.67 -1.22
N ARG A 249 -21.49 8.92 -1.53
CA ARG A 249 -20.97 10.29 -1.71
C ARG A 249 -21.50 10.95 -3.01
N LEU A 250 -21.78 10.16 -4.03
CA LEU A 250 -22.27 10.63 -5.32
C LEU A 250 -23.80 10.59 -5.48
N GLY A 251 -24.53 10.11 -4.46
CA GLY A 251 -25.99 9.95 -4.53
C GLY A 251 -26.46 8.90 -5.54
N GLY A 252 -25.54 7.97 -5.93
CA GLY A 252 -25.82 6.92 -6.89
C GLY A 252 -26.27 5.60 -6.25
N SER A 253 -26.71 4.67 -7.09
CA SER A 253 -27.03 3.29 -6.68
C SER A 253 -25.76 2.41 -6.63
N LEU A 254 -25.86 1.23 -6.01
CA LEU A 254 -24.78 0.24 -5.92
C LEU A 254 -25.16 -1.04 -6.66
N ALA A 255 -24.24 -1.56 -7.47
CA ALA A 255 -24.31 -2.92 -7.99
C ALA A 255 -23.01 -3.69 -7.70
N ILE A 256 -23.08 -5.00 -7.76
CA ILE A 256 -21.97 -5.90 -7.47
C ILE A 256 -21.86 -6.93 -8.57
N ILE A 257 -20.67 -7.24 -9.04
CA ILE A 257 -20.42 -8.36 -9.94
C ILE A 257 -20.02 -9.56 -9.12
N ASP A 258 -20.89 -10.56 -9.08
CA ASP A 258 -20.65 -11.87 -8.47
C ASP A 258 -20.06 -12.82 -9.51
N LYS A 259 -18.87 -13.35 -9.20
CA LYS A 259 -18.14 -14.29 -10.07
C LYS A 259 -18.34 -15.69 -9.55
N ARG A 260 -19.16 -16.48 -10.25
CA ARG A 260 -19.39 -17.87 -9.91
C ARG A 260 -18.71 -18.80 -10.91
N ARG A 261 -18.11 -19.85 -10.40
CA ARG A 261 -17.70 -21.02 -11.18
C ARG A 261 -18.73 -22.11 -10.92
N ASP A 262 -19.65 -22.29 -11.84
CA ASP A 262 -20.72 -23.29 -11.67
C ASP A 262 -20.18 -24.72 -11.81
N ALA A 263 -19.02 -24.92 -12.50
CA ALA A 263 -18.30 -26.20 -12.54
C ALA A 263 -16.80 -26.00 -12.88
N PRO A 264 -15.93 -26.98 -12.55
CA PRO A 264 -14.55 -27.01 -13.03
C PRO A 264 -14.54 -27.02 -14.57
N ASN A 265 -13.68 -26.21 -15.18
CA ASN A 265 -13.52 -26.07 -16.66
C ASN A 265 -14.64 -25.34 -17.41
N GLN A 266 -15.58 -24.68 -16.74
CA GLN A 266 -16.51 -23.76 -17.40
C GLN A 266 -16.00 -22.32 -17.34
N ALA A 267 -16.36 -21.50 -18.35
CA ALA A 267 -16.11 -20.08 -18.34
C ALA A 267 -16.77 -19.45 -17.10
N GLN A 268 -16.06 -18.55 -16.44
CA GLN A 268 -16.53 -17.89 -15.23
C GLN A 268 -17.76 -17.04 -15.58
N ALA A 269 -18.94 -17.42 -15.09
CA ALA A 269 -20.15 -16.62 -15.24
C ALA A 269 -20.09 -15.41 -14.31
N MET A 270 -20.43 -14.24 -14.83
CA MET A 270 -20.56 -13.00 -14.06
C MET A 270 -22.02 -12.65 -13.93
N HIS A 271 -22.49 -12.52 -12.69
CA HIS A 271 -23.86 -12.11 -12.38
C HIS A 271 -23.83 -10.68 -11.79
N VAL A 272 -24.69 -9.81 -12.30
CA VAL A 272 -24.87 -8.48 -11.76
C VAL A 272 -25.96 -8.53 -10.68
N ILE A 273 -25.61 -8.14 -9.48
CA ILE A 273 -26.54 -7.96 -8.36
C ILE A 273 -26.80 -6.47 -8.22
N GLY A 274 -28.02 -6.04 -8.42
CA GLY A 274 -28.43 -4.64 -8.47
C GLY A 274 -28.99 -4.26 -9.84
N ASP A 275 -29.66 -3.12 -9.92
CA ASP A 275 -30.25 -2.63 -11.16
C ASP A 275 -29.27 -1.65 -11.86
N VAL A 276 -28.91 -1.95 -13.10
CA VAL A 276 -27.99 -1.17 -13.95
C VAL A 276 -28.66 -0.70 -15.26
N SER A 277 -29.90 -1.11 -15.49
CA SER A 277 -30.61 -0.80 -16.74
C SER A 277 -30.83 0.69 -16.91
N GLY A 278 -30.41 1.21 -18.06
CA GLY A 278 -30.48 2.64 -18.40
C GLY A 278 -29.53 3.54 -17.62
N LYS A 279 -28.69 2.99 -16.73
CA LYS A 279 -27.80 3.78 -15.88
C LYS A 279 -26.39 3.92 -16.46
N ARG A 280 -25.73 5.00 -16.09
CA ARG A 280 -24.28 5.18 -16.25
C ARG A 280 -23.57 4.42 -15.13
N CYS A 281 -22.72 3.46 -15.46
CA CYS A 281 -22.04 2.61 -14.50
C CYS A 281 -20.57 2.99 -14.36
N VAL A 282 -20.09 3.12 -13.13
CA VAL A 282 -18.66 3.28 -12.81
C VAL A 282 -18.17 2.07 -12.06
N VAL A 283 -17.33 1.23 -12.68
CA VAL A 283 -16.66 0.12 -12.02
C VAL A 283 -15.48 0.64 -11.22
N ILE A 284 -15.48 0.43 -9.90
CA ILE A 284 -14.43 0.98 -9.02
C ILE A 284 -13.65 -0.12 -8.31
N ASP A 285 -12.31 -0.01 -8.34
CA ASP A 285 -11.40 -0.92 -7.64
C ASP A 285 -10.24 -0.14 -6.98
N ASP A 286 -9.37 -0.81 -6.20
CA ASP A 286 -8.14 -0.22 -5.70
C ASP A 286 -7.07 -0.12 -6.80
N MET A 287 -7.00 -1.10 -7.69
CA MET A 287 -6.00 -1.12 -8.76
C MET A 287 -6.53 -1.74 -10.06
N ILE A 288 -5.94 -1.31 -11.17
CA ILE A 288 -6.06 -1.98 -12.46
C ILE A 288 -4.70 -2.62 -12.75
N ASP A 289 -4.64 -3.97 -12.69
CA ASP A 289 -3.43 -4.72 -13.03
C ASP A 289 -3.46 -5.13 -14.52
N THR A 290 -3.95 -6.31 -14.85
CA THR A 290 -4.04 -6.79 -16.24
C THR A 290 -5.32 -6.36 -16.98
N ALA A 291 -6.19 -5.62 -16.32
CA ALA A 291 -7.50 -5.14 -16.77
C ALA A 291 -8.53 -6.20 -17.19
N GLY A 292 -8.19 -7.48 -17.18
CA GLY A 292 -9.09 -8.54 -17.69
C GLY A 292 -10.44 -8.57 -16.99
N THR A 293 -10.44 -8.67 -15.67
CA THR A 293 -11.68 -8.69 -14.85
C THR A 293 -12.52 -7.42 -15.05
N MET A 294 -11.86 -6.27 -15.05
CA MET A 294 -12.54 -4.98 -15.17
C MET A 294 -13.19 -4.82 -16.54
N CYS A 295 -12.50 -5.20 -17.63
CA CYS A 295 -13.06 -5.16 -18.99
C CYS A 295 -14.24 -6.10 -19.15
N GLN A 296 -14.15 -7.34 -18.62
CA GLN A 296 -15.29 -8.26 -18.62
C GLN A 296 -16.48 -7.70 -17.84
N ALA A 297 -16.24 -7.05 -16.71
CA ALA A 297 -17.27 -6.37 -15.95
C ALA A 297 -18.01 -5.31 -16.79
N GLY A 298 -17.25 -4.47 -17.50
CA GLY A 298 -17.82 -3.46 -18.41
C GLY A 298 -18.70 -4.07 -19.50
N THR A 299 -18.28 -5.18 -20.12
CA THR A 299 -19.07 -5.86 -21.14
C THR A 299 -20.37 -6.40 -20.55
N VAL A 300 -20.33 -7.08 -19.42
CA VAL A 300 -21.53 -7.64 -18.77
C VAL A 300 -22.51 -6.53 -18.35
N LEU A 301 -22.03 -5.38 -17.91
CA LEU A 301 -22.89 -4.25 -17.55
C LEU A 301 -23.66 -3.70 -18.77
N LEU A 302 -23.01 -3.58 -19.92
CA LEU A 302 -23.69 -3.18 -21.17
C LEU A 302 -24.72 -4.24 -21.62
N GLU A 303 -24.37 -5.54 -21.53
CA GLU A 303 -25.30 -6.63 -21.82
C GLU A 303 -26.55 -6.61 -20.91
N LYS A 304 -26.39 -6.06 -19.67
CA LYS A 304 -27.49 -5.88 -18.70
C LYS A 304 -28.22 -4.54 -18.87
N GLY A 305 -27.93 -3.81 -19.93
CA GLY A 305 -28.66 -2.58 -20.30
C GLY A 305 -28.10 -1.29 -19.69
N ALA A 306 -26.87 -1.28 -19.16
CA ALA A 306 -26.23 -0.03 -18.79
C ALA A 306 -26.10 0.89 -20.01
N SER A 307 -26.39 2.18 -19.84
CA SER A 307 -26.30 3.17 -20.92
C SER A 307 -24.88 3.58 -21.26
N GLU A 308 -24.01 3.54 -20.26
CA GLU A 308 -22.59 3.90 -20.35
C GLU A 308 -21.81 3.15 -19.28
N VAL A 309 -20.56 2.81 -19.58
CA VAL A 309 -19.65 2.20 -18.59
C VAL A 309 -18.33 2.97 -18.54
N MET A 310 -17.90 3.27 -17.30
CA MET A 310 -16.62 3.87 -16.96
C MET A 310 -15.91 2.98 -15.95
N ALA A 311 -14.59 3.16 -15.81
CA ALA A 311 -13.80 2.48 -14.78
C ALA A 311 -13.04 3.50 -13.94
N ALA A 312 -12.81 3.18 -12.67
CA ALA A 312 -11.97 3.97 -11.78
C ALA A 312 -11.12 3.09 -10.89
N ALA A 313 -9.85 3.44 -10.71
CA ALA A 313 -8.98 2.77 -9.75
C ALA A 313 -7.89 3.73 -9.24
N THR A 314 -7.48 3.54 -8.00
CA THR A 314 -6.42 4.34 -7.40
C THR A 314 -5.08 4.07 -8.08
N HIS A 315 -4.73 2.79 -8.27
CA HIS A 315 -3.40 2.38 -8.71
C HIS A 315 -3.40 1.85 -10.16
N PRO A 316 -2.83 2.59 -11.11
CA PRO A 316 -2.66 2.13 -12.49
C PRO A 316 -1.43 1.22 -12.62
N VAL A 317 -1.52 -0.03 -12.14
CA VAL A 317 -0.42 -1.01 -12.28
C VAL A 317 -0.20 -1.33 -13.75
N LEU A 318 -1.26 -1.53 -14.52
CA LEU A 318 -1.32 -1.66 -15.97
C LEU A 318 -0.27 -2.61 -16.55
N SER A 319 -0.20 -3.82 -15.98
CA SER A 319 0.77 -4.82 -16.38
C SER A 319 0.29 -5.67 -17.58
N GLY A 320 1.26 -6.26 -18.29
CA GLY A 320 0.99 -7.14 -19.42
C GLY A 320 0.10 -6.49 -20.49
N PRO A 321 -1.00 -7.14 -20.92
CA PRO A 321 -1.88 -6.66 -21.99
C PRO A 321 -2.95 -5.65 -21.52
N ALA A 322 -2.74 -4.96 -20.39
CA ALA A 322 -3.76 -4.08 -19.80
C ALA A 322 -4.20 -2.97 -20.75
N ILE A 323 -3.26 -2.31 -21.43
CA ILE A 323 -3.56 -1.18 -22.33
C ILE A 323 -4.37 -1.65 -23.53
N GLU A 324 -3.94 -2.72 -24.19
CA GLU A 324 -4.68 -3.31 -25.33
C GLU A 324 -6.10 -3.69 -24.94
N ARG A 325 -6.29 -4.25 -23.75
CA ARG A 325 -7.60 -4.61 -23.23
C ARG A 325 -8.48 -3.40 -22.93
N LEU A 326 -7.89 -2.35 -22.36
CA LEU A 326 -8.63 -1.12 -22.06
C LEU A 326 -9.02 -0.39 -23.33
N GLU A 327 -8.16 -0.33 -24.35
CA GLU A 327 -8.48 0.24 -25.65
C GLU A 327 -9.62 -0.49 -26.35
N ALA A 328 -9.59 -1.84 -26.33
CA ALA A 328 -10.64 -2.69 -26.89
C ALA A 328 -11.91 -2.78 -26.02
N SER A 329 -11.88 -2.31 -24.78
CA SER A 329 -12.99 -2.42 -23.83
C SER A 329 -14.13 -1.46 -24.16
N PRO A 330 -15.36 -1.73 -23.65
CA PRO A 330 -16.48 -0.81 -23.80
C PRO A 330 -16.40 0.43 -22.91
N PHE A 331 -15.39 0.58 -22.08
CA PHE A 331 -15.26 1.78 -21.25
C PHE A 331 -15.11 3.05 -22.08
N THR A 332 -15.93 4.04 -21.76
CA THR A 332 -15.80 5.39 -22.35
C THR A 332 -14.62 6.14 -21.71
N GLN A 333 -14.34 5.84 -20.42
CA GLN A 333 -13.25 6.44 -19.68
C GLN A 333 -12.73 5.52 -18.59
N VAL A 334 -11.42 5.61 -18.30
CA VAL A 334 -10.72 4.91 -17.22
C VAL A 334 -9.99 5.93 -16.35
N VAL A 335 -10.51 6.20 -15.17
CA VAL A 335 -9.96 7.22 -14.27
C VAL A 335 -9.00 6.57 -13.29
N THR A 336 -7.77 7.06 -13.21
CA THR A 336 -6.74 6.58 -12.29
C THR A 336 -6.08 7.73 -11.55
N THR A 337 -5.18 7.45 -10.61
CA THR A 337 -4.33 8.46 -10.00
C THR A 337 -2.87 8.33 -10.46
N ASN A 338 -2.05 9.31 -10.11
CA ASN A 338 -0.61 9.26 -10.33
C ASN A 338 0.18 8.63 -9.17
N THR A 339 -0.43 7.72 -8.41
CA THR A 339 0.29 6.87 -7.42
C THR A 339 1.39 6.04 -8.08
N ILE A 340 1.19 5.64 -9.32
CA ILE A 340 2.15 4.98 -10.20
C ILE A 340 2.26 5.84 -11.46
N PRO A 341 3.48 6.18 -11.93
CA PRO A 341 3.63 6.91 -13.18
C PRO A 341 3.20 6.07 -14.38
N LEU A 342 2.42 6.65 -15.28
CA LEU A 342 2.03 5.97 -16.51
C LEU A 342 3.25 5.77 -17.42
N ARG A 343 3.35 4.58 -18.02
CA ARG A 343 4.28 4.29 -19.12
C ARG A 343 3.79 4.98 -20.40
N ASP A 344 4.66 5.10 -21.40
CA ASP A 344 4.35 5.86 -22.63
C ASP A 344 3.14 5.29 -23.38
N ASN A 345 3.01 3.97 -23.47
CA ASN A 345 1.83 3.34 -24.08
C ASN A 345 0.54 3.63 -23.32
N ALA A 346 0.59 3.72 -21.99
CA ALA A 346 -0.57 4.08 -21.16
C ALA A 346 -0.92 5.57 -21.30
N ARG A 347 0.09 6.45 -21.45
CA ARG A 347 -0.14 7.88 -21.72
C ARG A 347 -0.76 8.12 -23.08
N ALA A 348 -0.45 7.28 -24.07
CA ALA A 348 -1.03 7.36 -25.41
C ALA A 348 -2.49 6.87 -25.48
N CYS A 349 -2.96 6.10 -24.51
CA CYS A 349 -4.33 5.60 -24.45
C CYS A 349 -5.30 6.75 -24.12
N SER A 350 -6.12 7.16 -25.07
CA SER A 350 -7.05 8.31 -24.93
C SER A 350 -8.13 8.10 -23.87
N LYS A 351 -8.41 6.84 -23.49
CA LYS A 351 -9.41 6.51 -22.47
C LYS A 351 -8.91 6.76 -21.04
N ILE A 352 -7.58 6.81 -20.82
CA ILE A 352 -7.02 6.92 -19.48
C ILE A 352 -6.94 8.40 -19.06
N LYS A 353 -7.60 8.70 -17.95
CA LYS A 353 -7.54 10.01 -17.27
C LYS A 353 -6.82 9.83 -15.92
N THR A 354 -5.78 10.63 -15.69
CA THR A 354 -5.00 10.57 -14.44
C THR A 354 -5.29 11.77 -13.57
N LEU A 355 -5.64 11.52 -12.29
CA LEU A 355 -5.85 12.53 -11.27
C LEU A 355 -4.60 12.63 -10.38
N SER A 356 -4.23 13.86 -10.01
CA SER A 356 -3.08 14.09 -9.15
C SER A 356 -3.43 13.91 -7.67
N ILE A 357 -2.60 13.13 -6.95
CA ILE A 357 -2.67 12.99 -5.49
C ILE A 357 -1.68 13.90 -4.76
N ALA A 358 -0.94 14.74 -5.49
CA ALA A 358 0.13 15.56 -4.90
C ALA A 358 -0.40 16.48 -3.79
N GLY A 359 -1.52 17.15 -4.00
CA GLY A 359 -2.12 18.03 -3.00
C GLY A 359 -2.59 17.30 -1.74
N LEU A 360 -3.10 16.06 -1.87
CA LEU A 360 -3.48 15.23 -0.73
C LEU A 360 -2.26 14.80 0.09
N LEU A 361 -1.20 14.32 -0.58
CA LEU A 361 0.04 13.94 0.07
C LEU A 361 0.75 15.13 0.70
N ALA A 362 0.79 16.29 0.04
CA ALA A 362 1.37 17.51 0.60
C ALA A 362 0.67 17.94 1.90
N LYS A 363 -0.66 17.91 1.95
CA LYS A 363 -1.42 18.20 3.17
C LYS A 363 -1.10 17.19 4.28
N ALA A 364 -1.03 15.90 3.96
CA ALA A 364 -0.67 14.87 4.95
C ALA A 364 0.75 15.05 5.47
N ILE A 365 1.72 15.30 4.60
CA ILE A 365 3.10 15.61 4.96
C ILE A 365 3.18 16.83 5.88
N HIS A 366 2.50 17.91 5.52
CA HIS A 366 2.43 19.12 6.35
C HIS A 366 1.85 18.80 7.73
N ASN A 367 0.72 18.08 7.81
CA ASN A 367 0.09 17.74 9.07
C ASN A 367 0.97 16.82 9.94
N ILE A 368 1.65 15.82 9.34
CA ILE A 368 2.60 14.96 10.05
C ILE A 368 3.77 15.78 10.57
N HIS A 369 4.31 16.68 9.74
CA HIS A 369 5.41 17.55 10.13
C HIS A 369 5.04 18.48 11.26
N THR A 370 3.88 19.12 11.21
CA THR A 370 3.41 20.09 12.23
C THR A 370 2.70 19.41 13.41
N GLU A 371 2.74 18.07 13.52
CA GLU A 371 2.05 17.28 14.54
C GLU A 371 0.54 17.53 14.61
N SER A 372 -0.03 17.99 13.49
CA SER A 372 -1.44 18.21 13.31
C SER A 372 -2.17 16.94 12.91
N SER A 373 -3.50 16.90 13.12
CA SER A 373 -4.31 15.71 12.82
C SER A 373 -4.34 15.40 11.32
N VAL A 374 -3.99 14.17 10.96
CA VAL A 374 -4.15 13.62 9.60
C VAL A 374 -5.59 13.14 9.38
N SER A 375 -6.38 12.90 10.45
CA SER A 375 -7.74 12.34 10.37
C SER A 375 -8.69 13.20 9.54
N VAL A 376 -8.49 14.51 9.48
CA VAL A 376 -9.30 15.43 8.65
C VAL A 376 -9.19 15.17 7.15
N LEU A 377 -8.23 14.36 6.72
CA LEU A 377 -8.01 14.01 5.31
C LEU A 377 -8.73 12.71 4.89
N PHE A 378 -9.37 12.01 5.84
CA PHE A 378 -10.09 10.76 5.58
C PHE A 378 -11.58 10.96 5.27
N THR A 379 -12.09 12.19 5.32
CA THR A 379 -13.51 12.54 5.14
C THR A 379 -13.89 12.82 3.71
#